data_c09e1f984be75aa1c7d765603972693a
#
_entry.id   c09e1f984be75aa1c7d765603972693a
#
_cell.length_a   1.000
_cell.length_b   1.000
_cell.length_c   1.000
_cell.angle_alpha   90.00
_cell.angle_beta   90.00
_cell.angle_gamma   90.00
#
_symmetry.space_group_name_H-M   'P 1'
#
loop_
_entity.id
_entity.type
_entity.pdbx_description
1 polymer ?
#
loop_
_entity_poly.entity_id
_entity_poly.type
_entity_poly.pdbx_seq_one_letter_code
_entity_poly.pdbx_strand_id
1 'polypeptide(L)'
;IDGRNKETFLEKVTTKIKQHYMIVLGLNKSFVASRELIEKAVEFLVPCDSFEELQIPTKVLATDIQTGNEIVYEEGNLKEAIIQSSSIPGFFEATFSNDKIIVDGGVSAPIPIEILRKYSKKVMAVDITNNELKPLVNPNMVEIMRRADIITSLKLKAKLSKEADILVKPDVSGIHWSDFNNFDKLLDSGRDAMTKVLDNLKASETSKKNKLYNLFESAK
;
A
#
# COMPACT_ATOMS: atom_id res chain seq x y z
N ILE A 1 -44.06 33.56 -3.17
CA ILE A 1 -42.82 32.79 -3.15
C ILE A 1 -43.04 31.67 -2.15
N ASP A 2 -43.19 30.45 -2.66
CA ASP A 2 -43.61 29.25 -1.95
C ASP A 2 -42.55 28.88 -0.89
N GLY A 3 -42.97 28.66 0.37
CA GLY A 3 -42.07 28.36 1.51
C GLY A 3 -41.18 27.15 1.27
N ARG A 4 -41.58 26.20 0.41
CA ARG A 4 -40.81 25.05 -0.01
C ARG A 4 -39.52 25.41 -0.75
N ASN A 5 -39.48 26.49 -1.51
CA ASN A 5 -38.30 26.97 -2.21
C ASN A 5 -37.27 27.62 -1.27
N LYS A 6 -37.69 28.15 -0.14
CA LYS A 6 -36.79 28.75 0.87
C LYS A 6 -36.05 27.69 1.69
N GLU A 7 -36.74 26.63 2.12
CA GLU A 7 -36.10 25.50 2.86
C GLU A 7 -35.04 24.79 1.98
N THR A 8 -35.36 24.47 0.74
CA THR A 8 -34.42 23.82 -0.17
C THR A 8 -33.19 24.68 -0.49
N PHE A 9 -33.37 26.00 -0.56
CA PHE A 9 -32.26 26.95 -0.74
C PHE A 9 -31.36 27.01 0.50
N LEU A 10 -31.94 27.11 1.68
CA LEU A 10 -31.23 27.17 2.96
C LEU A 10 -30.49 25.84 3.23
N GLU A 11 -31.10 24.70 2.93
CA GLU A 11 -30.46 23.39 3.03
C GLU A 11 -29.22 23.27 2.09
N LYS A 12 -29.34 23.74 0.85
CA LYS A 12 -28.21 23.77 -0.10
C LYS A 12 -27.10 24.69 0.38
N VAL A 13 -27.42 25.85 0.92
CA VAL A 13 -26.44 26.78 1.49
C VAL A 13 -25.78 26.19 2.72
N THR A 14 -26.55 25.57 3.62
CA THR A 14 -26.01 24.91 4.82
C THR A 14 -25.10 23.73 4.46
N THR A 15 -25.48 22.94 3.47
CA THR A 15 -24.68 21.82 2.99
C THR A 15 -23.36 22.31 2.37
N LYS A 16 -23.41 23.37 1.55
CA LYS A 16 -22.20 23.99 1.00
C LYS A 16 -21.29 24.58 2.08
N ILE A 17 -21.86 25.23 3.08
CA ILE A 17 -21.10 25.78 4.22
C ILE A 17 -20.44 24.62 5.01
N LYS A 18 -21.18 23.55 5.31
CA LYS A 18 -20.62 22.38 6.00
C LYS A 18 -19.51 21.71 5.19
N GLN A 19 -19.68 21.54 3.89
CA GLN A 19 -18.64 21.01 3.00
C GLN A 19 -17.41 21.92 2.98
N HIS A 20 -17.61 23.24 2.86
CA HIS A 20 -16.51 24.22 2.89
C HIS A 20 -15.80 24.25 4.25
N TYR A 21 -16.56 24.18 5.34
CA TYR A 21 -16.04 24.12 6.70
C TYR A 21 -15.26 22.83 6.96
N MET A 22 -15.73 21.67 6.46
CA MET A 22 -15.03 20.40 6.54
C MET A 22 -13.72 20.42 5.73
N ILE A 23 -13.69 21.07 4.56
CA ILE A 23 -12.48 21.27 3.78
C ILE A 23 -11.50 22.17 4.53
N VAL A 24 -11.97 23.28 5.11
CA VAL A 24 -11.14 24.20 5.89
C VAL A 24 -10.60 23.53 7.16
N LEU A 25 -11.41 22.71 7.84
CA LEU A 25 -10.94 21.92 8.99
C LEU A 25 -9.95 20.84 8.56
N GLY A 26 -10.15 20.20 7.39
CA GLY A 26 -9.24 19.25 6.82
C GLY A 26 -7.91 19.88 6.38
N LEU A 27 -7.92 21.13 5.93
CA LEU A 27 -6.70 21.90 5.61
C LEU A 27 -5.92 22.33 6.86
N ASN A 28 -6.63 22.49 8.00
CA ASN A 28 -5.99 22.83 9.28
C ASN A 28 -5.51 21.59 10.06
N LYS A 29 -5.94 20.38 9.67
CA LYS A 29 -5.47 19.11 10.22
C LYS A 29 -4.68 18.36 9.14
N SER A 30 -3.53 17.89 9.50
CA SER A 30 -2.67 17.10 8.61
C SER A 30 -3.15 15.65 8.44
N PHE A 31 -4.20 15.23 9.16
CA PHE A 31 -4.70 13.84 9.17
C PHE A 31 -6.20 13.76 9.47
N VAL A 32 -6.82 12.64 9.10
CA VAL A 32 -8.22 12.28 9.38
C VAL A 32 -8.34 11.42 10.64
N ALA A 33 -7.41 10.47 10.82
CA ALA A 33 -7.37 9.55 11.95
C ALA A 33 -6.08 9.74 12.76
N SER A 34 -6.21 9.74 14.08
CA SER A 34 -5.07 9.90 14.98
C SER A 34 -4.15 8.68 14.94
N ARG A 35 -2.89 8.91 15.31
CA ARG A 35 -1.88 7.87 15.50
C ARG A 35 -2.34 6.75 16.45
N GLU A 36 -3.09 7.09 17.51
CA GLU A 36 -3.61 6.13 18.50
C GLU A 36 -4.41 4.99 17.87
N LEU A 37 -5.08 5.23 16.75
CA LEU A 37 -5.85 4.19 16.05
C LEU A 37 -4.93 3.13 15.44
N ILE A 38 -3.82 3.55 14.81
CA ILE A 38 -2.83 2.61 14.27
C ILE A 38 -2.13 1.87 15.42
N GLU A 39 -1.74 2.58 16.48
CA GLU A 39 -1.08 1.99 17.65
C GLU A 39 -1.89 0.84 18.22
N LYS A 40 -3.19 1.04 18.45
CA LYS A 40 -4.09 -0.02 18.94
C LYS A 40 -4.18 -1.20 17.96
N ALA A 41 -4.23 -0.94 16.67
CA ALA A 41 -4.28 -1.99 15.67
C ALA A 41 -2.97 -2.80 15.63
N VAL A 42 -1.82 -2.13 15.65
CA VAL A 42 -0.50 -2.78 15.66
C VAL A 42 -0.30 -3.56 16.95
N GLU A 43 -0.66 -3.00 18.11
CA GLU A 43 -0.56 -3.69 19.39
C GLU A 43 -1.39 -4.98 19.43
N PHE A 44 -2.56 -4.97 18.81
CA PHE A 44 -3.43 -6.14 18.73
C PHE A 44 -2.94 -7.20 17.72
N LEU A 45 -2.38 -6.77 16.59
CA LEU A 45 -2.05 -7.66 15.47
C LEU A 45 -0.61 -8.18 15.51
N VAL A 46 0.32 -7.46 16.13
CA VAL A 46 1.76 -7.76 16.12
C VAL A 46 2.19 -8.25 17.48
N PRO A 47 2.46 -9.56 17.64
CA PRO A 47 2.79 -10.15 18.93
C PRO A 47 4.23 -9.88 19.41
N CYS A 48 5.11 -9.41 18.51
CA CYS A 48 6.52 -9.13 18.80
C CYS A 48 6.74 -7.64 18.97
N ASP A 49 7.61 -7.24 19.88
CA ASP A 49 7.94 -5.84 20.13
C ASP A 49 9.15 -5.37 19.32
N SER A 50 10.06 -6.31 18.99
CA SER A 50 11.32 -5.98 18.32
C SER A 50 11.58 -6.84 17.09
N PHE A 51 12.47 -6.36 16.18
CA PHE A 51 12.90 -7.11 15.00
C PHE A 51 13.66 -8.37 15.36
N GLU A 52 14.38 -8.37 16.50
CA GLU A 52 15.20 -9.48 16.98
C GLU A 52 14.38 -10.71 17.39
N GLU A 53 13.08 -10.51 17.69
CA GLU A 53 12.15 -11.60 18.01
C GLU A 53 11.61 -12.31 16.77
N LEU A 54 11.84 -11.75 15.57
CA LEU A 54 11.31 -12.31 14.33
C LEU A 54 12.12 -13.51 13.86
N GLN A 55 11.44 -14.59 13.48
CA GLN A 55 12.07 -15.80 12.92
C GLN A 55 12.60 -15.60 11.49
N ILE A 56 12.02 -14.63 10.77
CA ILE A 56 12.38 -14.31 9.38
C ILE A 56 12.99 -12.92 9.37
N PRO A 57 14.21 -12.71 8.82
CA PRO A 57 14.78 -11.39 8.66
C PRO A 57 13.82 -10.47 7.90
N THR A 58 13.39 -9.40 8.57
CA THR A 58 12.36 -8.51 8.06
C THR A 58 12.89 -7.07 8.01
N LYS A 59 12.46 -6.33 6.99
CA LYS A 59 12.70 -4.89 6.90
C LYS A 59 11.37 -4.18 6.72
N VAL A 60 11.21 -3.07 7.41
CA VAL A 60 10.04 -2.21 7.31
C VAL A 60 10.49 -0.87 6.73
N LEU A 61 9.74 -0.33 5.79
CA LEU A 61 10.08 0.93 5.13
C LEU A 61 9.12 2.04 5.51
N ALA A 62 9.70 3.22 5.71
CA ALA A 62 8.95 4.48 5.80
C ALA A 62 9.60 5.53 4.89
N THR A 63 8.97 6.67 4.76
CA THR A 63 9.46 7.79 3.95
C THR A 63 9.62 9.03 4.82
N ASP A 64 10.77 9.69 4.77
CA ASP A 64 10.91 11.05 5.25
C ASP A 64 10.39 12.02 4.19
N ILE A 65 9.23 12.62 4.42
CA ILE A 65 8.57 13.48 3.42
C ILE A 65 9.29 14.83 3.22
N GLN A 66 10.18 15.23 4.14
CA GLN A 66 10.96 16.47 3.99
C GLN A 66 12.06 16.31 2.94
N THR A 67 12.67 15.14 2.88
CA THR A 67 13.80 14.86 1.98
C THR A 67 13.42 13.97 0.80
N GLY A 68 12.30 13.23 0.90
CA GLY A 68 11.90 12.19 -0.04
C GLY A 68 12.69 10.90 0.12
N ASN A 69 13.56 10.79 1.11
CA ASN A 69 14.39 9.62 1.31
C ASN A 69 13.63 8.47 1.99
N GLU A 70 14.00 7.26 1.62
CA GLU A 70 13.54 6.03 2.26
C GLU A 70 14.21 5.85 3.62
N ILE A 71 13.43 5.41 4.60
CA ILE A 71 13.91 4.98 5.90
C ILE A 71 13.69 3.47 5.98
N VAL A 72 14.76 2.71 6.19
CA VAL A 72 14.71 1.25 6.30
C VAL A 72 14.96 0.88 7.77
N TYR A 73 13.98 0.26 8.39
CA TYR A 73 14.08 -0.30 9.73
C TYR A 73 14.38 -1.81 9.62
N GLU A 74 15.37 -2.29 10.36
CA GLU A 74 15.76 -3.70 10.38
C GLU A 74 16.16 -4.19 11.78
N GLU A 75 16.17 -3.29 12.76
CA GLU A 75 16.51 -3.55 14.18
C GLU A 75 15.71 -2.66 15.11
N GLY A 76 15.61 -3.03 16.39
CA GLY A 76 14.96 -2.27 17.44
C GLY A 76 13.43 -2.41 17.42
N ASN A 77 12.69 -1.32 17.68
CA ASN A 77 11.26 -1.35 17.90
C ASN A 77 10.46 -1.63 16.60
N LEU A 78 9.98 -2.87 16.45
CA LEU A 78 9.20 -3.32 15.31
C LEU A 78 7.84 -2.63 15.20
N LYS A 79 7.13 -2.50 16.33
CA LYS A 79 5.79 -1.88 16.34
C LYS A 79 5.84 -0.43 15.90
N GLU A 80 6.84 0.33 16.39
CA GLU A 80 7.05 1.72 15.97
C GLU A 80 7.35 1.82 14.48
N ALA A 81 8.21 0.94 13.95
CA ALA A 81 8.51 0.90 12.51
C ALA A 81 7.25 0.63 11.67
N ILE A 82 6.39 -0.31 12.10
CA ILE A 82 5.13 -0.63 11.41
C ILE A 82 4.16 0.54 11.47
N ILE A 83 4.03 1.23 12.62
CA ILE A 83 3.18 2.42 12.77
C ILE A 83 3.61 3.49 11.79
N GLN A 84 4.90 3.78 11.71
CA GLN A 84 5.45 4.77 10.78
C GLN A 84 5.26 4.37 9.33
N SER A 85 5.49 3.10 9.00
CA SER A 85 5.28 2.53 7.66
C SER A 85 3.82 2.53 7.21
N SER A 86 2.88 2.61 8.14
CA SER A 86 1.43 2.59 7.88
C SER A 86 0.79 3.98 7.97
N SER A 87 1.59 5.03 8.21
CA SER A 87 1.11 6.41 8.36
C SER A 87 0.84 7.05 6.99
N ILE A 88 -0.26 6.63 6.34
CA ILE A 88 -0.67 7.10 5.00
C ILE A 88 -0.93 8.61 5.04
N PRO A 89 -0.22 9.43 4.22
CA PRO A 89 -0.39 10.88 4.20
C PRO A 89 -1.83 11.33 3.96
N GLY A 90 -2.27 12.30 4.76
CA GLY A 90 -3.63 12.85 4.70
C GLY A 90 -4.71 11.95 5.29
N PHE A 91 -4.38 10.69 5.65
CA PHE A 91 -5.31 9.81 6.35
C PHE A 91 -4.90 9.60 7.81
N PHE A 92 -3.66 9.18 8.06
CA PHE A 92 -3.12 9.04 9.40
C PHE A 92 -2.12 10.14 9.73
N GLU A 93 -1.94 10.36 11.02
CA GLU A 93 -0.97 11.32 11.55
C GLU A 93 0.45 10.88 11.23
N ALA A 94 1.26 11.79 10.67
CA ALA A 94 2.68 11.55 10.45
C ALA A 94 3.45 11.51 11.77
N THR A 95 4.55 10.76 11.81
CA THR A 95 5.45 10.78 12.97
C THR A 95 6.49 11.89 12.81
N PHE A 96 6.59 12.75 13.83
CA PHE A 96 7.61 13.80 13.90
C PHE A 96 8.76 13.34 14.82
N SER A 97 9.94 13.17 14.26
CA SER A 97 11.13 12.70 15.02
C SER A 97 12.41 13.26 14.41
N ASN A 98 13.26 13.89 15.24
CA ASN A 98 14.60 14.36 14.86
C ASN A 98 14.62 15.15 13.54
N ASP A 99 13.81 16.19 13.43
CA ASP A 99 13.66 17.04 12.23
C ASP A 99 13.13 16.30 10.98
N LYS A 100 12.63 15.08 11.13
CA LYS A 100 11.97 14.32 10.08
C LYS A 100 10.46 14.32 10.25
N ILE A 101 9.76 14.26 9.12
CA ILE A 101 8.33 13.99 9.06
C ILE A 101 8.16 12.65 8.36
N ILE A 102 7.86 11.61 9.15
CA ILE A 102 7.87 10.23 8.68
C ILE A 102 6.44 9.79 8.34
N VAL A 103 6.30 9.23 7.17
CA VAL A 103 5.03 8.74 6.61
C VAL A 103 5.21 7.34 5.99
N ASP A 104 4.13 6.77 5.48
CA ASP A 104 4.08 5.47 4.82
C ASP A 104 5.21 5.28 3.78
N GLY A 105 5.85 4.12 3.83
CA GLY A 105 6.91 3.76 2.90
C GLY A 105 6.47 3.64 1.43
N GLY A 106 5.18 3.42 1.20
CA GLY A 106 4.59 3.41 -0.14
C GLY A 106 4.65 4.74 -0.88
N VAL A 107 5.00 5.84 -0.20
CA VAL A 107 5.21 7.15 -0.82
C VAL A 107 6.45 7.15 -1.70
N SER A 108 7.59 6.64 -1.22
CA SER A 108 8.85 6.58 -1.97
C SER A 108 9.08 5.22 -2.63
N ALA A 109 8.75 4.13 -1.95
CA ALA A 109 9.03 2.77 -2.39
C ALA A 109 7.77 1.87 -2.31
N PRO A 110 6.76 2.08 -3.17
CA PRO A 110 5.49 1.35 -3.08
C PRO A 110 5.61 -0.16 -3.37
N ILE A 111 6.67 -0.58 -4.04
CA ILE A 111 7.12 -1.97 -4.17
C ILE A 111 8.65 -1.94 -4.06
N PRO A 112 9.24 -2.28 -2.90
CA PRO A 112 10.63 -1.97 -2.56
C PRO A 112 11.65 -2.98 -3.15
N ILE A 113 11.59 -3.24 -4.45
CA ILE A 113 12.45 -4.22 -5.14
C ILE A 113 13.93 -3.79 -5.11
N GLU A 114 14.20 -2.52 -5.35
CA GLU A 114 15.58 -2.00 -5.38
C GLU A 114 16.30 -2.21 -4.04
N ILE A 115 15.58 -2.05 -2.94
CA ILE A 115 16.12 -2.28 -1.61
C ILE A 115 16.47 -3.76 -1.43
N LEU A 116 15.57 -4.67 -1.80
CA LEU A 116 15.82 -6.10 -1.71
C LEU A 116 16.95 -6.59 -2.64
N ARG A 117 17.14 -5.93 -3.78
CA ARG A 117 18.26 -6.25 -4.71
C ARG A 117 19.64 -6.07 -4.08
N LYS A 118 19.76 -5.24 -3.05
CA LYS A 118 21.01 -5.10 -2.28
C LYS A 118 21.36 -6.37 -1.49
N TYR A 119 20.37 -7.19 -1.17
CA TYR A 119 20.51 -8.38 -0.32
C TYR A 119 20.28 -9.70 -1.06
N SER A 120 19.59 -9.68 -2.21
CA SER A 120 19.24 -10.89 -2.95
C SER A 120 19.31 -10.70 -4.46
N LYS A 121 19.83 -11.71 -5.15
CA LYS A 121 19.85 -11.77 -6.63
C LYS A 121 18.47 -12.07 -7.22
N LYS A 122 17.57 -12.72 -6.46
CA LYS A 122 16.20 -13.03 -6.88
C LYS A 122 15.22 -12.38 -5.93
N VAL A 123 14.26 -11.67 -6.47
CA VAL A 123 13.22 -10.96 -5.71
C VAL A 123 11.85 -11.44 -6.16
N MET A 124 11.06 -11.87 -5.20
CA MET A 124 9.63 -12.09 -5.36
C MET A 124 8.89 -10.86 -4.83
N ALA A 125 8.01 -10.29 -5.65
CA ALA A 125 7.14 -9.21 -5.24
C ALA A 125 5.69 -9.68 -5.14
N VAL A 126 4.97 -9.20 -4.12
CA VAL A 126 3.52 -9.38 -4.00
C VAL A 126 2.86 -8.02 -4.25
N ASP A 127 2.12 -7.91 -5.35
CA ASP A 127 1.45 -6.67 -5.75
C ASP A 127 -0.06 -6.77 -5.46
N ILE A 128 -0.48 -6.13 -4.38
CA ILE A 128 -1.90 -6.03 -3.96
C ILE A 128 -2.57 -4.74 -4.44
N THR A 129 -2.09 -4.16 -5.54
CA THR A 129 -2.62 -2.90 -6.05
C THR A 129 -3.99 -3.11 -6.68
N ASN A 130 -4.98 -2.38 -6.18
CA ASN A 130 -6.26 -2.22 -6.89
C ASN A 130 -6.11 -1.12 -7.93
N ASN A 131 -6.24 -1.50 -9.22
CA ASN A 131 -6.11 -0.57 -10.34
C ASN A 131 -7.43 0.10 -10.72
N GLU A 132 -8.52 -0.16 -10.00
CA GLU A 132 -9.84 0.37 -10.31
C GLU A 132 -9.93 1.86 -9.94
N LEU A 133 -10.15 2.69 -10.96
CA LEU A 133 -10.37 4.13 -10.80
C LEU A 133 -11.86 4.41 -10.97
N LYS A 134 -12.59 4.58 -9.87
CA LYS A 134 -13.99 5.00 -9.90
C LYS A 134 -14.14 6.39 -10.51
N PRO A 135 -15.19 6.67 -11.30
CA PRO A 135 -15.45 8.00 -11.85
C PRO A 135 -15.49 9.07 -10.75
N LEU A 136 -14.95 10.25 -11.03
CA LEU A 136 -15.12 11.43 -10.19
C LEU A 136 -16.36 12.21 -10.65
N VAL A 137 -17.26 12.51 -9.73
CA VAL A 137 -18.46 13.29 -10.00
C VAL A 137 -18.31 14.64 -9.30
N ASN A 138 -18.19 15.73 -10.08
CA ASN A 138 -18.01 17.10 -9.58
C ASN A 138 -16.89 17.22 -8.52
N PRO A 139 -15.64 16.78 -8.82
CA PRO A 139 -14.58 16.72 -7.85
C PRO A 139 -14.13 18.13 -7.43
N ASN A 140 -13.80 18.28 -6.16
CA ASN A 140 -13.10 19.45 -5.65
C ASN A 140 -11.57 19.34 -5.93
N MET A 141 -10.84 20.41 -5.62
CA MET A 141 -9.38 20.48 -5.85
C MET A 141 -8.62 19.35 -5.14
N VAL A 142 -8.97 19.04 -3.88
CA VAL A 142 -8.30 18.01 -3.08
C VAL A 142 -8.52 16.62 -3.70
N GLU A 143 -9.74 16.33 -4.17
CA GLU A 143 -10.06 15.07 -4.85
C GLU A 143 -9.29 14.92 -6.16
N ILE A 144 -9.12 16.02 -6.91
CA ILE A 144 -8.32 16.03 -8.15
C ILE A 144 -6.84 15.76 -7.82
N MET A 145 -6.27 16.46 -6.83
CA MET A 145 -4.88 16.26 -6.39
C MET A 145 -4.64 14.82 -5.93
N ARG A 146 -5.53 14.29 -5.07
CA ARG A 146 -5.44 12.90 -4.61
C ARG A 146 -5.56 11.91 -5.76
N ARG A 147 -6.42 12.16 -6.75
CA ARG A 147 -6.53 11.32 -7.94
C ARG A 147 -5.26 11.35 -8.78
N ALA A 148 -4.63 12.51 -8.93
CA ALA A 148 -3.36 12.63 -9.65
C ALA A 148 -2.25 11.83 -8.96
N ASP A 149 -2.15 11.91 -7.62
CA ASP A 149 -1.21 11.12 -6.83
C ASP A 149 -1.46 9.62 -6.98
N ILE A 150 -2.71 9.16 -6.84
CA ILE A 150 -3.08 7.76 -7.08
C ILE A 150 -2.65 7.28 -8.46
N ILE A 151 -2.88 8.07 -9.51
CA ILE A 151 -2.49 7.71 -10.88
C ILE A 151 -0.96 7.57 -11.00
N THR A 152 -0.21 8.50 -10.40
CA THR A 152 1.26 8.45 -10.38
C THR A 152 1.75 7.20 -9.65
N SER A 153 1.21 6.91 -8.48
CA SER A 153 1.51 5.72 -7.69
C SER A 153 1.20 4.41 -8.45
N LEU A 154 0.04 4.32 -9.12
CA LEU A 154 -0.33 3.15 -9.93
C LEU A 154 0.66 2.92 -11.07
N LYS A 155 1.08 3.98 -11.77
CA LYS A 155 2.06 3.89 -12.86
C LYS A 155 3.44 3.48 -12.35
N LEU A 156 3.87 4.02 -11.21
CA LEU A 156 5.13 3.66 -10.57
C LEU A 156 5.10 2.18 -10.13
N LYS A 157 4.06 1.73 -9.44
CA LYS A 157 3.88 0.31 -9.06
C LYS A 157 3.92 -0.62 -10.28
N ALA A 158 3.22 -0.27 -11.34
CA ALA A 158 3.21 -1.07 -12.56
C ALA A 158 4.58 -1.14 -13.26
N LYS A 159 5.44 -0.12 -13.08
CA LYS A 159 6.82 -0.14 -13.54
C LYS A 159 7.69 -1.03 -12.64
N LEU A 160 7.65 -0.79 -11.33
CA LEU A 160 8.46 -1.52 -10.35
C LEU A 160 8.12 -3.02 -10.33
N SER A 161 6.83 -3.40 -10.42
CA SER A 161 6.42 -4.81 -10.44
C SER A 161 7.11 -5.63 -11.55
N LYS A 162 7.49 -4.99 -12.66
CA LYS A 162 8.19 -5.66 -13.77
C LYS A 162 9.65 -5.99 -13.47
N GLU A 163 10.21 -5.37 -12.44
CA GLU A 163 11.59 -5.58 -12.02
C GLU A 163 11.75 -6.79 -11.09
N ALA A 164 10.64 -7.36 -10.62
CA ALA A 164 10.64 -8.58 -9.84
C ALA A 164 10.93 -9.80 -10.73
N ASP A 165 11.71 -10.77 -10.22
CA ASP A 165 11.91 -12.05 -10.90
C ASP A 165 10.66 -12.93 -10.85
N ILE A 166 9.87 -12.77 -9.77
CA ILE A 166 8.61 -13.46 -9.56
C ILE A 166 7.60 -12.43 -9.08
N LEU A 167 6.49 -12.33 -9.77
CA LEU A 167 5.37 -11.45 -9.38
C LEU A 167 4.17 -12.29 -8.97
N VAL A 168 3.75 -12.12 -7.72
CA VAL A 168 2.50 -12.67 -7.19
C VAL A 168 1.47 -11.54 -7.19
N LYS A 169 0.34 -11.74 -7.83
CA LYS A 169 -0.70 -10.72 -7.96
C LYS A 169 -2.06 -11.27 -7.53
N PRO A 170 -2.41 -11.16 -6.24
CA PRO A 170 -3.73 -11.48 -5.74
C PRO A 170 -4.81 -10.62 -6.38
N ASP A 171 -5.99 -11.19 -6.57
CA ASP A 171 -7.16 -10.43 -7.02
C ASP A 171 -7.78 -9.68 -5.83
N VAL A 172 -7.61 -8.38 -5.81
CA VAL A 172 -8.17 -7.47 -4.81
C VAL A 172 -9.26 -6.56 -5.41
N SER A 173 -9.79 -6.91 -6.59
CA SER A 173 -10.78 -6.11 -7.32
C SER A 173 -12.03 -5.88 -6.48
N GLY A 174 -12.53 -4.64 -6.51
CA GLY A 174 -13.74 -4.23 -5.79
C GLY A 174 -13.60 -4.11 -4.28
N ILE A 175 -12.41 -4.39 -3.69
CA ILE A 175 -12.18 -4.27 -2.26
C ILE A 175 -11.40 -2.98 -1.97
N HIS A 176 -11.94 -2.16 -1.08
CA HIS A 176 -11.24 -0.96 -0.62
C HIS A 176 -10.16 -1.34 0.41
N TRP A 177 -9.03 -0.64 0.42
CA TRP A 177 -7.91 -0.94 1.32
C TRP A 177 -8.27 -0.91 2.81
N SER A 178 -9.33 -0.18 3.20
CA SER A 178 -9.83 -0.09 4.58
C SER A 178 -10.99 -1.07 4.88
N ASP A 179 -11.31 -1.97 3.97
CA ASP A 179 -12.41 -2.93 4.16
C ASP A 179 -11.89 -4.26 4.74
N PHE A 180 -11.76 -4.29 6.05
CA PHE A 180 -11.30 -5.46 6.80
C PHE A 180 -12.33 -6.58 6.90
N ASN A 181 -13.59 -6.38 6.47
CA ASN A 181 -14.63 -7.41 6.49
C ASN A 181 -14.41 -8.49 5.41
N ASN A 182 -13.54 -8.22 4.43
CA ASN A 182 -13.20 -9.15 3.35
C ASN A 182 -11.94 -9.98 3.63
N PHE A 183 -11.56 -10.16 4.89
CA PHE A 183 -10.31 -10.83 5.27
C PHE A 183 -10.17 -12.22 4.65
N ASP A 184 -11.16 -13.10 4.80
CA ASP A 184 -11.11 -14.47 4.28
C ASP A 184 -10.99 -14.49 2.75
N LYS A 185 -11.74 -13.65 2.05
CA LYS A 185 -11.67 -13.51 0.60
C LYS A 185 -10.28 -13.07 0.13
N LEU A 186 -9.67 -12.12 0.84
CA LEU A 186 -8.32 -11.63 0.52
C LEU A 186 -7.25 -12.71 0.79
N LEU A 187 -7.42 -13.48 1.86
CA LEU A 187 -6.53 -14.57 2.21
C LEU A 187 -6.56 -15.68 1.14
N ASP A 188 -7.74 -16.07 0.69
CA ASP A 188 -7.91 -17.08 -0.37
C ASP A 188 -7.36 -16.58 -1.70
N SER A 189 -7.60 -15.31 -2.06
CA SER A 189 -7.02 -14.70 -3.24
C SER A 189 -5.48 -14.73 -3.23
N GLY A 190 -4.88 -14.48 -2.06
CA GLY A 190 -3.43 -14.57 -1.87
C GLY A 190 -2.91 -16.00 -2.07
N ARG A 191 -3.59 -17.00 -1.49
CA ARG A 191 -3.27 -18.42 -1.65
C ARG A 191 -3.36 -18.87 -3.10
N ASP A 192 -4.45 -18.52 -3.79
CA ASP A 192 -4.67 -18.86 -5.19
C ASP A 192 -3.60 -18.25 -6.11
N ALA A 193 -3.27 -16.98 -5.88
CA ALA A 193 -2.23 -16.29 -6.65
C ALA A 193 -0.87 -16.96 -6.46
N MET A 194 -0.51 -17.33 -5.22
CA MET A 194 0.76 -18.00 -4.94
C MET A 194 0.79 -19.43 -5.51
N THR A 195 -0.31 -20.18 -5.41
CA THR A 195 -0.42 -21.52 -5.96
C THR A 195 -0.16 -21.54 -7.47
N LYS A 196 -0.79 -20.60 -8.22
CA LYS A 196 -0.57 -20.43 -9.65
C LYS A 196 0.92 -20.16 -9.98
N VAL A 197 1.58 -19.33 -9.18
CA VAL A 197 3.02 -19.03 -9.36
C VAL A 197 3.87 -20.27 -9.12
N LEU A 198 3.59 -21.03 -8.06
CA LEU A 198 4.31 -22.27 -7.74
C LEU A 198 4.16 -23.33 -8.84
N ASP A 199 2.97 -23.50 -9.37
CA ASP A 199 2.71 -24.47 -10.46
C ASP A 199 3.47 -24.09 -11.74
N ASN A 200 3.49 -22.80 -12.09
CA ASN A 200 4.26 -22.28 -13.22
C ASN A 200 5.79 -22.51 -13.03
N LEU A 201 6.31 -22.30 -11.83
CA LEU A 201 7.71 -22.53 -11.51
C LEU A 201 8.07 -24.02 -11.65
N LYS A 202 7.26 -24.94 -11.10
CA LYS A 202 7.43 -26.38 -11.23
C LYS A 202 7.41 -26.83 -12.69
N ALA A 203 6.45 -26.36 -13.49
CA ALA A 203 6.33 -26.65 -14.90
C ALA A 203 7.56 -26.20 -15.68
N SER A 204 8.10 -25.01 -15.36
CA SER A 204 9.29 -24.47 -16.00
C SER A 204 10.56 -25.28 -15.68
N GLU A 205 10.70 -25.78 -14.44
CA GLU A 205 11.81 -26.63 -14.03
C GLU A 205 11.75 -27.99 -14.72
N THR A 206 10.59 -28.61 -14.83
CA THR A 206 10.36 -29.87 -15.52
C THR A 206 10.68 -29.73 -17.00
N SER A 207 10.25 -28.64 -17.64
CA SER A 207 10.57 -28.36 -19.04
C SER A 207 12.08 -28.21 -19.30
N LYS A 208 12.80 -27.51 -18.40
CA LYS A 208 14.26 -27.37 -18.48
C LYS A 208 14.97 -28.70 -18.32
N LYS A 209 14.57 -29.56 -17.38
CA LYS A 209 15.11 -30.91 -17.20
C LYS A 209 14.91 -31.78 -18.44
N ASN A 210 13.70 -31.78 -19.01
CA ASN A 210 13.40 -32.54 -20.23
C ASN A 210 14.20 -32.04 -21.43
N LYS A 211 14.37 -30.72 -21.58
CA LYS A 211 15.20 -30.15 -22.65
C LYS A 211 16.68 -30.54 -22.49
N LEU A 212 17.20 -30.56 -21.27
CA LEU A 212 18.56 -31.02 -20.99
C LEU A 212 18.73 -32.51 -21.30
N TYR A 213 17.79 -33.35 -20.87
CA TYR A 213 17.79 -34.79 -21.15
C TYR A 213 17.79 -35.07 -22.64
N ASN A 214 16.92 -34.41 -23.41
CA ASN A 214 16.86 -34.59 -24.87
C ASN A 214 18.13 -34.12 -25.60
N LEU A 215 18.82 -33.08 -25.07
CA LEU A 215 20.12 -32.64 -25.59
C LEU A 215 21.22 -33.72 -25.36
N PHE A 216 21.21 -34.41 -24.23
CA PHE A 216 22.15 -35.51 -23.94
C PHE A 216 21.86 -36.78 -24.75
N GLU A 217 20.58 -37.07 -25.06
CA GLU A 217 20.20 -38.19 -25.91
C GLU A 217 20.54 -37.95 -27.39
N SER A 218 20.40 -36.72 -27.88
CA SER A 218 20.74 -36.36 -29.26
C SER A 218 22.23 -36.20 -29.54
N ALA A 219 23.06 -36.26 -28.51
CA ALA A 219 24.51 -36.17 -28.60
C ALA A 219 25.22 -37.58 -28.56
N LYS A 220 24.42 -38.64 -28.49
CA LYS A 220 24.87 -40.05 -28.66
C LYS A 220 24.63 -40.54 -30.09
#